data_65bb0ddddf8019930ec9ced5c5fd1d03
#
_entry.id   65bb0ddddf8019930ec9ced5c5fd1d03
#
_cell.length_a   1.000
_cell.length_b   1.000
_cell.length_c   1.000
_cell.angle_alpha   90.00
_cell.angle_beta   90.00
_cell.angle_gamma   90.00
#
_symmetry.space_group_name_H-M   'P 1'
#
loop_
_entity.id
_entity.type
_entity.pdbx_description
1 polymer ?
#
loop_
_entity_poly.entity_id
_entity_poly.type
_entity_poly.pdbx_seq_one_letter_code
_entity_poly.pdbx_strand_id
1 'polypeptide(L)'
;CEQKTHGMIPELLPEEPLPFNLVHLLNAVFFKGIWSSQFKKEDSRKEDFKDIEGKKHKVNMMHQEDRFDIGFIPNICTALKLPFGNQAYHMVFILPYNADGFNDLKKNLDLNLWNDLSSKFGGMKVDVKIPSFETTFGAIDLNKSLQNLGMIDAFNPNTADFSPMCDTPGLYINAVLHKAKIKVDEQGSEAAAVTDVIIGWLGAGPNGPS
;
A
#
# COMPACT_ATOMS: atom_id res chain seq x y z
N CYS A 1 -8.51 -15.33 1.32
CA CYS A 1 -8.15 -13.97 0.85
C CYS A 1 -8.75 -13.68 -0.51
N GLU A 2 -8.64 -14.59 -1.46
CA GLU A 2 -9.13 -14.46 -2.84
C GLU A 2 -10.56 -13.90 -2.94
N GLN A 3 -11.53 -14.49 -2.24
CA GLN A 3 -12.93 -14.03 -2.27
C GLN A 3 -13.11 -12.60 -1.73
N LYS A 4 -12.38 -12.22 -0.69
CA LYS A 4 -12.50 -10.90 -0.06
C LYS A 4 -11.72 -9.80 -0.81
N THR A 5 -10.79 -10.20 -1.66
CA THR A 5 -10.02 -9.29 -2.52
C THR A 5 -10.40 -9.41 -4.00
N HIS A 6 -11.53 -10.04 -4.29
CA HIS A 6 -12.04 -10.27 -5.66
C HIS A 6 -10.99 -10.86 -6.61
N GLY A 7 -10.20 -11.82 -6.14
CA GLY A 7 -9.15 -12.46 -6.93
C GLY A 7 -7.85 -11.69 -7.07
N MET A 8 -7.75 -10.47 -6.53
CA MET A 8 -6.53 -9.67 -6.66
C MET A 8 -5.35 -10.21 -5.85
N ILE A 9 -5.62 -10.91 -4.75
CA ILE A 9 -4.60 -11.59 -3.94
C ILE A 9 -5.03 -13.03 -3.75
N PRO A 10 -4.70 -13.94 -4.68
CA PRO A 10 -5.11 -15.34 -4.60
C PRO A 10 -4.42 -16.08 -3.45
N GLU A 11 -3.15 -15.80 -3.20
CA GLU A 11 -2.35 -16.51 -2.19
C GLU A 11 -1.54 -15.56 -1.31
N LEU A 12 -1.58 -15.82 0.00
CA LEU A 12 -0.85 -15.10 1.04
C LEU A 12 0.16 -15.97 1.76
N LEU A 13 -0.21 -17.20 1.99
CA LEU A 13 0.61 -18.17 2.69
C LEU A 13 1.42 -18.96 1.69
N PRO A 14 2.66 -19.38 2.02
CA PRO A 14 3.36 -20.39 1.26
C PRO A 14 2.52 -21.69 1.21
N GLU A 15 2.62 -22.45 0.12
CA GLU A 15 1.82 -23.67 -0.13
C GLU A 15 1.94 -24.72 0.98
N GLU A 16 3.03 -24.71 1.75
CA GLU A 16 3.20 -25.58 2.91
C GLU A 16 3.05 -24.79 4.22
N PRO A 17 2.13 -25.18 5.12
CA PRO A 17 2.06 -24.60 6.45
C PRO A 17 3.39 -24.88 7.18
N LEU A 18 4.03 -23.82 7.69
CA LEU A 18 5.22 -23.98 8.51
C LEU A 18 4.86 -24.86 9.74
N PRO A 19 5.64 -25.90 10.06
CA PRO A 19 5.25 -26.97 10.98
C PRO A 19 5.01 -26.54 12.44
N PHE A 20 5.19 -25.26 12.77
CA PHE A 20 5.04 -24.70 14.12
C PHE A 20 4.06 -23.54 14.21
N ASN A 21 3.27 -23.29 13.16
CA ASN A 21 2.31 -22.18 13.13
C ASN A 21 0.93 -22.66 13.60
N LEU A 22 0.51 -22.22 14.77
CA LEU A 22 -0.79 -22.58 15.35
C LEU A 22 -1.89 -21.57 15.04
N VAL A 23 -1.56 -20.30 14.84
CA VAL A 23 -2.53 -19.25 14.57
C VAL A 23 -2.06 -18.34 13.43
N HIS A 24 -2.91 -18.19 12.43
CA HIS A 24 -2.74 -17.24 11.34
C HIS A 24 -3.76 -16.12 11.46
N LEU A 25 -3.30 -14.91 11.68
CA LEU A 25 -4.15 -13.72 11.63
C LEU A 25 -4.02 -13.08 10.26
N LEU A 26 -5.08 -13.15 9.47
CA LEU A 26 -5.14 -12.61 8.13
C LEU A 26 -5.91 -11.30 8.13
N ASN A 27 -5.28 -10.22 7.72
CA ASN A 27 -5.95 -8.96 7.46
C ASN A 27 -5.84 -8.61 5.97
N ALA A 28 -6.99 -8.53 5.28
CA ALA A 28 -7.07 -8.15 3.89
C ALA A 28 -7.82 -6.82 3.78
N VAL A 29 -7.13 -5.80 3.27
CA VAL A 29 -7.77 -4.51 2.98
C VAL A 29 -7.98 -4.41 1.47
N PHE A 30 -9.23 -4.20 1.09
CA PHE A 30 -9.62 -3.99 -0.30
C PHE A 30 -10.21 -2.60 -0.46
N PHE A 31 -9.72 -1.84 -1.42
CA PHE A 31 -10.28 -0.56 -1.84
C PHE A 31 -10.58 -0.60 -3.33
N LYS A 32 -11.82 -0.27 -3.69
CA LYS A 32 -12.24 -0.08 -5.07
C LYS A 32 -12.95 1.26 -5.16
N GLY A 33 -12.40 2.18 -5.93
CA GLY A 33 -12.96 3.51 -6.15
C GLY A 33 -13.04 3.81 -7.64
N ILE A 34 -14.20 4.28 -8.08
CA ILE A 34 -14.38 4.82 -9.44
C ILE A 34 -14.07 6.32 -9.36
N TRP A 35 -13.28 6.86 -10.31
CA TRP A 35 -13.03 8.30 -10.35
C TRP A 35 -14.34 9.09 -10.43
N SER A 36 -14.44 10.19 -9.73
CA SER A 36 -15.58 11.12 -9.87
C SER A 36 -15.68 11.68 -11.29
N SER A 37 -14.53 11.93 -11.94
CA SER A 37 -14.38 12.25 -13.35
C SER A 37 -13.46 11.21 -13.96
N GLN A 38 -14.02 10.27 -14.75
CA GLN A 38 -13.27 9.16 -15.33
C GLN A 38 -12.46 9.63 -16.55
N PHE A 39 -11.29 9.05 -16.73
CA PHE A 39 -10.53 9.21 -17.97
C PHE A 39 -11.22 8.45 -19.10
N LYS A 40 -11.24 9.05 -20.29
CA LYS A 40 -11.77 8.37 -21.47
C LYS A 40 -10.70 7.49 -22.09
N LYS A 41 -11.05 6.24 -22.40
CA LYS A 41 -10.11 5.29 -23.01
C LYS A 41 -9.60 5.74 -24.36
N GLU A 42 -10.46 6.45 -25.13
CA GLU A 42 -10.10 7.02 -26.44
C GLU A 42 -9.06 8.15 -26.34
N ASP A 43 -8.91 8.79 -25.18
CA ASP A 43 -7.92 9.85 -24.95
C ASP A 43 -6.59 9.27 -24.42
N SER A 44 -6.59 8.02 -23.95
CA SER A 44 -5.36 7.33 -23.51
C SER A 44 -4.48 6.96 -24.72
N ARG A 45 -3.17 7.18 -24.58
CA ARG A 45 -2.17 6.93 -25.63
C ARG A 45 -0.95 6.19 -25.10
N LYS A 46 -0.27 5.44 -25.95
CA LYS A 46 1.05 4.88 -25.64
C LYS A 46 2.10 5.98 -25.73
N GLU A 47 2.61 6.42 -24.57
CA GLU A 47 3.63 7.46 -24.45
C GLU A 47 4.89 6.92 -23.73
N ASP A 48 6.00 7.66 -23.85
CA ASP A 48 7.21 7.37 -23.11
C ASP A 48 7.08 7.95 -21.68
N PHE A 49 7.22 7.09 -20.70
CA PHE A 49 7.39 7.48 -19.30
C PHE A 49 8.85 7.31 -18.92
N LYS A 50 9.43 8.35 -18.33
CA LYS A 50 10.83 8.34 -17.88
C LYS A 50 10.86 8.10 -16.37
N ASP A 51 11.50 7.02 -15.93
CA ASP A 51 11.68 6.71 -14.53
C ASP A 51 12.77 7.57 -13.87
N ILE A 52 13.00 7.37 -12.57
CA ILE A 52 14.00 8.12 -11.79
C ILE A 52 15.44 7.88 -12.24
N GLU A 53 15.71 6.76 -12.91
CA GLU A 53 17.02 6.41 -13.49
C GLU A 53 17.18 6.98 -14.90
N GLY A 54 16.15 7.62 -15.42
CA GLY A 54 16.14 8.20 -16.76
C GLY A 54 15.79 7.22 -17.87
N LYS A 55 15.46 5.98 -17.53
CA LYS A 55 15.05 4.94 -18.49
C LYS A 55 13.63 5.20 -18.97
N LYS A 56 13.41 5.02 -20.26
CA LYS A 56 12.10 5.18 -20.89
C LYS A 56 11.32 3.87 -20.90
N HIS A 57 10.06 3.93 -20.50
CA HIS A 57 9.11 2.85 -20.53
C HIS A 57 7.89 3.24 -21.37
N LYS A 58 7.42 2.36 -22.22
CA LYS A 58 6.16 2.57 -22.93
C LYS A 58 4.99 2.23 -22.00
N VAL A 59 4.22 3.25 -21.64
CA VAL A 59 3.06 3.13 -20.76
C VAL A 59 1.78 3.55 -21.47
N ASN A 60 0.64 3.10 -20.99
CA ASN A 60 -0.63 3.66 -21.41
C ASN A 60 -0.88 4.92 -20.57
N MET A 61 -0.69 6.09 -21.21
CA MET A 61 -0.85 7.39 -20.57
C MET A 61 -2.31 7.81 -20.66
N MET A 62 -2.98 7.86 -19.52
CA MET A 62 -4.34 8.39 -19.38
C MET A 62 -4.29 9.91 -19.45
N HIS A 63 -5.23 10.52 -20.15
CA HIS A 63 -5.26 11.94 -20.40
C HIS A 63 -6.64 12.52 -20.14
N GLN A 64 -6.68 13.67 -19.43
CA GLN A 64 -7.91 14.43 -19.18
C GLN A 64 -7.61 15.90 -18.91
N GLU A 65 -8.35 16.78 -19.55
CA GLU A 65 -8.36 18.21 -19.24
C GLU A 65 -9.64 18.55 -18.47
N ASP A 66 -9.50 18.91 -17.20
CA ASP A 66 -10.64 19.27 -16.35
C ASP A 66 -10.18 20.15 -15.18
N ARG A 67 -11.10 20.49 -14.29
CA ARG A 67 -10.82 21.23 -13.06
C ARG A 67 -10.53 20.26 -11.92
N PHE A 68 -9.30 20.29 -11.42
CA PHE A 68 -8.83 19.44 -10.31
C PHE A 68 -8.24 20.29 -9.19
N ASP A 69 -8.17 19.71 -7.99
CA ASP A 69 -7.47 20.29 -6.86
C ASP A 69 -5.97 20.04 -7.02
N ILE A 70 -5.22 21.12 -7.14
CA ILE A 70 -3.76 21.12 -7.23
C ILE A 70 -3.18 21.81 -6.02
N GLY A 71 -2.22 21.14 -5.37
CA GLY A 71 -1.38 21.71 -4.31
C GLY A 71 0.04 21.94 -4.85
N PHE A 72 0.67 23.02 -4.42
CA PHE A 72 2.01 23.38 -4.88
C PHE A 72 2.89 23.87 -3.74
N ILE A 73 4.06 23.28 -3.58
CA ILE A 73 5.11 23.75 -2.68
C ILE A 73 6.33 24.10 -3.56
N PRO A 74 6.71 25.40 -3.64
CA PRO A 74 7.79 25.85 -4.51
C PRO A 74 9.09 25.06 -4.29
N ASN A 75 9.71 24.63 -5.40
CA ASN A 75 10.96 23.87 -5.44
C ASN A 75 10.95 22.49 -4.74
N ILE A 76 9.78 22.04 -4.26
CA ILE A 76 9.64 20.75 -3.58
C ILE A 76 8.75 19.81 -4.40
N CYS A 77 7.47 20.15 -4.55
CA CYS A 77 6.54 19.27 -5.25
C CYS A 77 5.29 19.98 -5.78
N THR A 78 4.66 19.33 -6.73
CA THR A 78 3.27 19.56 -7.13
C THR A 78 2.44 18.34 -6.78
N ALA A 79 1.23 18.53 -6.28
CA ALA A 79 0.33 17.44 -5.99
C ALA A 79 -1.01 17.62 -6.70
N LEU A 80 -1.50 16.52 -7.25
CA LEU A 80 -2.82 16.40 -7.86
C LEU A 80 -3.70 15.55 -6.97
N LYS A 81 -4.91 16.03 -6.67
CA LYS A 81 -5.90 15.32 -5.88
C LYS A 81 -7.05 14.87 -6.78
N LEU A 82 -7.19 13.56 -6.97
CA LEU A 82 -8.25 12.95 -7.75
C LEU A 82 -9.32 12.35 -6.83
N PRO A 83 -10.57 12.84 -6.88
CA PRO A 83 -11.65 12.32 -6.07
C PRO A 83 -12.23 11.02 -6.63
N PHE A 84 -12.69 10.14 -5.72
CA PHE A 84 -13.47 8.97 -6.04
C PHE A 84 -14.96 9.19 -5.77
N GLY A 85 -15.82 8.67 -6.63
CA GLY A 85 -17.28 8.57 -6.44
C GLY A 85 -17.92 9.88 -5.96
N ASN A 86 -18.40 9.87 -4.73
CA ASN A 86 -19.02 11.02 -4.07
C ASN A 86 -18.01 11.99 -3.41
N GLN A 87 -16.72 11.86 -3.71
CA GLN A 87 -15.62 12.70 -3.20
C GLN A 87 -15.29 12.50 -1.71
N ALA A 88 -15.80 11.44 -1.08
CA ALA A 88 -15.42 11.11 0.30
C ALA A 88 -13.97 10.62 0.42
N TYR A 89 -13.44 10.04 -0.65
CA TYR A 89 -12.06 9.55 -0.73
C TYR A 89 -11.36 10.16 -1.93
N HIS A 90 -10.05 10.31 -1.82
CA HIS A 90 -9.21 10.90 -2.86
C HIS A 90 -7.92 10.11 -2.99
N MET A 91 -7.40 10.04 -4.21
CA MET A 91 -6.00 9.67 -4.45
C MET A 91 -5.18 10.94 -4.67
N VAL A 92 -4.03 11.03 -4.02
CA VAL A 92 -3.12 12.16 -4.17
C VAL A 92 -1.84 11.68 -4.87
N PHE A 93 -1.56 12.24 -6.03
CA PHE A 93 -0.32 12.04 -6.75
C PHE A 93 0.61 13.20 -6.42
N ILE A 94 1.77 12.91 -5.86
CA ILE A 94 2.77 13.92 -5.51
C ILE A 94 3.95 13.77 -6.48
N LEU A 95 4.17 14.81 -7.26
CA LEU A 95 5.27 14.88 -8.22
C LEU A 95 6.37 15.80 -7.67
N PRO A 96 7.60 15.32 -7.46
CA PRO A 96 8.72 16.15 -7.06
C PRO A 96 9.02 17.18 -8.14
N TYR A 97 9.60 18.33 -7.74
CA TYR A 97 9.92 19.43 -8.66
C TYR A 97 10.85 18.98 -9.81
N ASN A 98 11.74 18.04 -9.52
CA ASN A 98 12.61 17.39 -10.51
C ASN A 98 12.87 15.93 -10.11
N ALA A 99 13.47 15.15 -11.00
CA ALA A 99 13.74 13.73 -10.76
C ALA A 99 14.70 13.51 -9.57
N ASP A 100 15.70 14.37 -9.40
CA ASP A 100 16.68 14.28 -8.32
C ASP A 100 16.03 14.53 -6.95
N GLY A 101 14.98 15.34 -6.89
CA GLY A 101 14.21 15.63 -5.69
C GLY A 101 13.33 14.48 -5.18
N PHE A 102 13.19 13.36 -5.91
CA PHE A 102 12.34 12.24 -5.51
C PHE A 102 12.75 11.63 -4.16
N ASN A 103 14.04 11.34 -4.00
CA ASN A 103 14.55 10.74 -2.77
C ASN A 103 14.44 11.69 -1.57
N ASP A 104 14.65 12.98 -1.79
CA ASP A 104 14.50 14.00 -0.76
C ASP A 104 13.03 14.17 -0.36
N LEU A 105 12.13 14.22 -1.33
CA LEU A 105 10.70 14.26 -1.08
C LEU A 105 10.25 13.03 -0.28
N LYS A 106 10.63 11.82 -0.69
CA LYS A 106 10.29 10.57 -0.01
C LYS A 106 10.79 10.54 1.44
N LYS A 107 11.99 11.05 1.69
CA LYS A 107 12.61 11.11 3.03
C LYS A 107 11.93 12.13 3.95
N ASN A 108 11.48 13.25 3.38
CA ASN A 108 10.95 14.39 4.13
C ASN A 108 9.41 14.44 4.08
N LEU A 109 8.74 13.44 3.48
CA LEU A 109 7.27 13.36 3.47
C LEU A 109 6.78 12.96 4.87
N ASP A 110 6.72 13.95 5.74
CA ASP A 110 6.21 13.85 7.11
C ASP A 110 4.84 14.55 7.25
N LEU A 111 4.32 14.55 8.47
CA LEU A 111 3.04 15.18 8.77
C LEU A 111 3.06 16.70 8.54
N ASN A 112 4.20 17.36 8.74
CA ASN A 112 4.32 18.81 8.55
C ASN A 112 4.24 19.16 7.05
N LEU A 113 5.01 18.46 6.21
CA LEU A 113 4.96 18.64 4.76
C LEU A 113 3.57 18.31 4.22
N TRP A 114 2.94 17.23 4.73
CA TRP A 114 1.58 16.86 4.35
C TRP A 114 0.55 17.94 4.73
N ASN A 115 0.62 18.50 5.93
CA ASN A 115 -0.29 19.55 6.39
C ASN A 115 -0.10 20.85 5.57
N ASP A 116 1.16 21.23 5.30
CA ASP A 116 1.46 22.37 4.44
C ASP A 116 0.89 22.17 3.03
N LEU A 117 1.15 21.02 2.42
CA LEU A 117 0.61 20.68 1.10
C LEU A 117 -0.92 20.65 1.09
N SER A 118 -1.52 20.05 2.12
CA SER A 118 -2.97 19.91 2.24
C SER A 118 -3.69 21.27 2.35
N SER A 119 -3.04 22.26 2.96
CA SER A 119 -3.58 23.62 3.06
C SER A 119 -3.55 24.39 1.74
N LYS A 120 -2.80 23.92 0.74
CA LYS A 120 -2.55 24.60 -0.53
C LYS A 120 -3.34 24.04 -1.70
N PHE A 121 -4.17 23.01 -1.48
CA PHE A 121 -5.03 22.52 -2.55
C PHE A 121 -6.06 23.55 -2.97
N GLY A 122 -6.14 23.79 -4.27
CA GLY A 122 -7.10 24.67 -4.89
C GLY A 122 -7.52 24.20 -6.27
N GLY A 123 -8.80 24.43 -6.61
CA GLY A 123 -9.34 24.00 -7.89
C GLY A 123 -8.82 24.85 -9.04
N MET A 124 -8.11 24.25 -9.99
CA MET A 124 -7.63 24.88 -11.22
C MET A 124 -7.83 23.97 -12.43
N LYS A 125 -8.01 24.60 -13.59
CA LYS A 125 -8.08 23.88 -14.86
C LYS A 125 -6.68 23.43 -15.24
N VAL A 126 -6.50 22.13 -15.41
CA VAL A 126 -5.21 21.51 -15.72
C VAL A 126 -5.39 20.40 -16.74
N ASP A 127 -4.37 20.23 -17.55
CA ASP A 127 -4.18 19.08 -18.43
C ASP A 127 -3.40 18.01 -17.66
N VAL A 128 -4.07 16.91 -17.34
CA VAL A 128 -3.55 15.82 -16.49
C VAL A 128 -3.17 14.64 -17.35
N LYS A 129 -1.93 14.18 -17.17
CA LYS A 129 -1.41 12.95 -17.76
C LYS A 129 -0.87 12.04 -16.67
N ILE A 130 -1.44 10.85 -16.53
CA ILE A 130 -1.07 9.85 -15.55
C ILE A 130 -0.93 8.49 -16.24
N PRO A 131 0.18 7.75 -16.04
CA PRO A 131 0.24 6.40 -16.57
C PRO A 131 -0.78 5.51 -15.84
N SER A 132 -1.49 4.66 -16.58
CA SER A 132 -2.14 3.52 -15.95
C SER A 132 -1.06 2.55 -15.48
N PHE A 133 -1.23 2.02 -14.28
CA PHE A 133 -0.25 1.11 -13.70
C PHE A 133 -0.89 0.05 -12.82
N GLU A 134 -0.18 -1.04 -12.68
CA GLU A 134 -0.47 -2.09 -11.71
C GLU A 134 0.85 -2.43 -11.03
N THR A 135 0.86 -2.39 -9.71
CA THR A 135 2.05 -2.78 -8.94
C THR A 135 1.65 -3.67 -7.78
N THR A 136 2.49 -4.66 -7.53
CA THR A 136 2.38 -5.54 -6.38
C THR A 136 3.61 -5.32 -5.52
N PHE A 137 3.38 -4.95 -4.29
CA PHE A 137 4.40 -4.93 -3.26
C PHE A 137 4.42 -6.31 -2.62
N GLY A 138 5.53 -7.04 -2.78
CA GLY A 138 5.66 -8.43 -2.33
C GLY A 138 5.56 -8.58 -0.82
N ALA A 139 5.43 -9.79 -0.34
CA ALA A 139 5.41 -10.05 1.10
C ALA A 139 6.71 -9.55 1.74
N ILE A 140 6.61 -8.55 2.61
CA ILE A 140 7.70 -8.08 3.46
C ILE A 140 7.44 -8.47 4.90
N ASP A 141 8.52 -8.78 5.61
CA ASP A 141 8.48 -9.01 7.05
C ASP A 141 8.44 -7.66 7.78
N LEU A 142 7.37 -7.45 8.55
CA LEU A 142 7.16 -6.25 9.35
C LEU A 142 7.68 -6.37 10.79
N ASN A 143 8.23 -7.51 11.22
CA ASN A 143 8.63 -7.77 12.60
C ASN A 143 9.52 -6.66 13.16
N LYS A 144 10.59 -6.33 12.44
CA LYS A 144 11.52 -5.27 12.89
C LYS A 144 10.87 -3.90 12.95
N SER A 145 9.99 -3.58 12.01
CA SER A 145 9.29 -2.30 12.00
C SER A 145 8.34 -2.15 13.18
N LEU A 146 7.59 -3.20 13.50
CA LEU A 146 6.67 -3.23 14.63
C LEU A 146 7.42 -3.22 15.97
N GLN A 147 8.53 -3.93 16.09
CA GLN A 147 9.40 -3.87 17.26
C GLN A 147 9.97 -2.47 17.49
N ASN A 148 10.41 -1.79 16.43
CA ASN A 148 10.89 -0.41 16.50
C ASN A 148 9.80 0.59 16.92
N LEU A 149 8.53 0.27 16.65
CA LEU A 149 7.36 1.03 17.11
C LEU A 149 6.93 0.70 18.54
N GLY A 150 7.66 -0.20 19.24
CA GLY A 150 7.43 -0.56 20.63
C GLY A 150 6.69 -1.87 20.87
N MET A 151 6.32 -2.62 19.84
CA MET A 151 5.71 -3.95 19.97
C MET A 151 6.81 -5.00 20.17
N ILE A 152 7.43 -5.07 21.35
CA ILE A 152 8.58 -5.95 21.59
C ILE A 152 8.12 -7.30 22.15
N ASP A 153 7.27 -7.28 23.18
CA ASP A 153 6.91 -8.48 23.95
C ASP A 153 6.18 -9.53 23.11
N ALA A 154 5.31 -9.09 22.21
CA ALA A 154 4.54 -10.00 21.33
C ALA A 154 5.41 -10.90 20.44
N PHE A 155 6.65 -10.50 20.15
CA PHE A 155 7.61 -11.26 19.33
C PHE A 155 8.58 -12.09 20.17
N ASN A 156 8.57 -11.93 21.49
CA ASN A 156 9.49 -12.63 22.37
C ASN A 156 8.78 -13.83 23.02
N PRO A 157 9.23 -15.07 22.76
CA PRO A 157 8.58 -16.27 23.26
C PRO A 157 8.54 -16.40 24.78
N ASN A 158 9.38 -15.61 25.50
CA ASN A 158 9.44 -15.64 26.95
C ASN A 158 8.56 -14.56 27.62
N THR A 159 8.12 -13.55 26.87
CA THR A 159 7.36 -12.42 27.41
C THR A 159 5.99 -12.23 26.74
N ALA A 160 5.77 -12.88 25.59
CA ALA A 160 4.50 -12.82 24.90
C ALA A 160 3.38 -13.46 25.73
N ASP A 161 2.26 -12.74 25.86
CA ASP A 161 1.07 -13.23 26.54
C ASP A 161 -0.13 -13.18 25.60
N PHE A 162 -0.49 -14.34 25.06
CA PHE A 162 -1.68 -14.56 24.24
C PHE A 162 -2.72 -15.43 24.97
N SER A 163 -2.62 -15.56 26.30
CA SER A 163 -3.54 -16.37 27.10
C SER A 163 -5.02 -15.96 27.00
N PRO A 164 -5.37 -14.66 26.78
CA PRO A 164 -6.77 -14.29 26.53
C PRO A 164 -7.34 -14.84 25.20
N MET A 165 -6.46 -15.22 24.25
CA MET A 165 -6.87 -15.75 22.95
C MET A 165 -6.85 -17.27 22.90
N CYS A 166 -5.92 -17.91 23.60
CA CYS A 166 -5.74 -19.35 23.59
C CYS A 166 -5.03 -19.81 24.88
N ASP A 167 -5.53 -20.90 25.49
CA ASP A 167 -4.93 -21.48 26.70
C ASP A 167 -3.57 -22.21 26.46
N THR A 168 -3.15 -22.31 25.19
CA THR A 168 -1.87 -22.94 24.85
C THR A 168 -0.71 -22.03 25.27
N PRO A 169 0.19 -22.47 26.17
CA PRO A 169 1.30 -21.64 26.62
C PRO A 169 2.37 -21.47 25.53
N GLY A 170 3.09 -20.35 25.59
CA GLY A 170 4.25 -20.10 24.73
C GLY A 170 3.92 -19.64 23.32
N LEU A 171 2.74 -19.11 23.09
CA LEU A 171 2.39 -18.47 21.81
C LEU A 171 3.11 -17.13 21.68
N TYR A 172 3.66 -16.86 20.52
CA TYR A 172 4.27 -15.57 20.17
C TYR A 172 4.16 -15.33 18.66
N ILE A 173 4.32 -14.07 18.25
CA ILE A 173 4.33 -13.70 16.83
C ILE A 173 5.70 -14.07 16.24
N ASN A 174 5.72 -15.00 15.32
CA ASN A 174 6.94 -15.39 14.62
C ASN A 174 7.21 -14.51 13.39
N ALA A 175 6.18 -14.23 12.60
CA ALA A 175 6.28 -13.36 11.43
C ALA A 175 4.99 -12.59 11.17
N VAL A 176 5.16 -11.34 10.73
CA VAL A 176 4.08 -10.50 10.20
C VAL A 176 4.40 -10.18 8.76
N LEU A 177 3.66 -10.78 7.84
CA LEU A 177 3.88 -10.60 6.41
C LEU A 177 2.86 -9.62 5.83
N HIS A 178 3.36 -8.62 5.12
CA HIS A 178 2.52 -7.63 4.45
C HIS A 178 2.68 -7.72 2.94
N LYS A 179 1.56 -7.81 2.24
CA LYS A 179 1.49 -7.77 0.77
C LYS A 179 0.42 -6.78 0.36
N ALA A 180 0.75 -5.92 -0.59
CA ALA A 180 -0.19 -4.95 -1.14
C ALA A 180 -0.18 -5.00 -2.67
N LYS A 181 -1.33 -4.77 -3.26
CA LYS A 181 -1.48 -4.64 -4.71
C LYS A 181 -2.36 -3.43 -5.01
N ILE A 182 -1.96 -2.61 -5.96
CA ILE A 182 -2.74 -1.49 -6.45
C ILE A 182 -2.77 -1.50 -7.97
N LYS A 183 -3.94 -1.25 -8.53
CA LYS A 183 -4.14 -1.02 -9.95
C LYS A 183 -4.84 0.33 -10.14
N VAL A 184 -4.34 1.12 -11.06
CA VAL A 184 -4.90 2.42 -11.45
C VAL A 184 -5.12 2.42 -12.95
N ASP A 185 -6.34 2.67 -13.35
CA ASP A 185 -6.75 2.76 -14.75
C ASP A 185 -7.76 3.89 -14.98
N GLU A 186 -8.27 4.00 -16.20
CA GLU A 186 -9.17 5.07 -16.61
C GLU A 186 -10.48 5.12 -15.81
N GLN A 187 -10.91 4.02 -15.25
CA GLN A 187 -12.16 3.94 -14.48
C GLN A 187 -11.96 4.33 -13.02
N GLY A 188 -10.77 4.03 -12.45
CA GLY A 188 -10.54 4.24 -11.04
C GLY A 188 -9.29 3.58 -10.49
N SER A 189 -9.35 3.29 -9.22
CA SER A 189 -8.33 2.53 -8.52
C SER A 189 -8.92 1.26 -7.90
N GLU A 190 -8.20 0.19 -8.01
CA GLU A 190 -8.47 -1.07 -7.30
C GLU A 190 -7.22 -1.47 -6.52
N ALA A 191 -7.33 -1.48 -5.19
CA ALA A 191 -6.21 -1.80 -4.30
C ALA A 191 -6.60 -2.92 -3.34
N ALA A 192 -5.69 -3.84 -3.13
CA ALA A 192 -5.82 -4.87 -2.10
C ALA A 192 -4.53 -4.94 -1.29
N ALA A 193 -4.66 -4.83 0.03
CA ALA A 193 -3.58 -5.06 0.96
C ALA A 193 -3.91 -6.26 1.84
N VAL A 194 -2.94 -7.11 2.07
CA VAL A 194 -3.09 -8.26 2.95
C VAL A 194 -1.92 -8.29 3.91
N THR A 195 -2.26 -8.32 5.20
CA THR A 195 -1.31 -8.49 6.29
C THR A 195 -1.56 -9.85 6.93
N ASP A 196 -0.56 -10.68 6.96
CA ASP A 196 -0.58 -11.98 7.62
C ASP A 196 0.27 -11.92 8.89
N VAL A 197 -0.31 -12.34 10.01
CA VAL A 197 0.41 -12.46 11.29
C VAL A 197 0.54 -13.95 11.61
N ILE A 198 1.75 -14.44 11.59
CA ILE A 198 2.05 -15.83 11.91
C ILE A 198 2.45 -15.92 13.38
N ILE A 199 1.67 -16.66 14.16
CA ILE A 199 1.97 -16.93 15.57
C ILE A 199 2.69 -18.26 15.68
N GLY A 200 3.91 -18.24 16.20
CA GLY A 200 4.70 -19.43 16.50
C GLY A 200 4.46 -19.95 17.93
N TRP A 201 4.69 -21.23 18.15
CA TRP A 201 4.59 -21.90 19.43
C TRP A 201 5.92 -22.51 19.84
N LEU A 202 6.34 -22.25 21.10
CA LEU A 202 7.45 -22.93 21.75
C LEU A 202 6.91 -24.21 22.43
N GLY A 203 6.57 -25.20 21.63
CA GLY A 203 6.25 -26.54 22.13
C GLY A 203 7.45 -27.48 21.99
N ALA A 204 7.68 -28.27 23.01
CA ALA A 204 8.69 -29.35 22.98
C ALA A 204 8.46 -30.26 21.77
N GLY A 205 9.53 -30.52 21.02
CA GLY A 205 9.74 -31.46 19.92
C GLY A 205 8.64 -32.45 19.49
N PRO A 206 8.93 -33.41 18.60
CA PRO A 206 7.98 -34.18 17.82
C PRO A 206 6.96 -35.06 18.57
N ASN A 207 6.82 -34.93 19.88
CA ASN A 207 5.86 -35.66 20.73
C ASN A 207 4.92 -34.66 21.42
N GLY A 208 4.10 -33.95 20.65
CA GLY A 208 2.93 -33.24 21.19
C GLY A 208 1.94 -34.23 21.82
N PRO A 209 1.11 -33.79 22.81
CA PRO A 209 0.16 -34.69 23.46
C PRO A 209 -0.82 -35.27 22.45
N SER A 210 -1.03 -36.58 22.56
CA SER A 210 -1.96 -37.41 21.81
C SER A 210 -3.42 -36.98 22.02
#